data_a2ef4393a6631a85d737f46eacaf1059
#
_entry.id   a2ef4393a6631a85d737f46eacaf1059
#
_cell.length_a   1.000
_cell.length_b   1.000
_cell.length_c   1.000
_cell.angle_alpha   90.00
_cell.angle_beta   90.00
_cell.angle_gamma   90.00
#
_symmetry.space_group_name_H-M   'P 1'
#
loop_
_entity.id
_entity.type
_entity.pdbx_description
1 polymer ?
#
loop_
_entity_poly.entity_id
_entity_poly.type
_entity_poly.pdbx_seq_one_letter_code
_entity_poly.pdbx_strand_id
1 'polypeptide(L)'
;ALAKVWCEDGHNVLGWTIEQEVYESLMTKSVNEKYLDGHEIPELQVTMELTDIVESCEILVLSLPSGVILEVVDRIVPSLRPSQVILDLAKGLAPEDEGGSGLISDSIERRLDEAGKSNPVVVMTGPTIAPEVARGVITTAIVACHDHGVAERISQRLSTETLFLLPADDPNGAELWGAYKNCVALACGLVDGLKDSIGGDNLKAALVLKGFSEGMALLEAMGASR
;
A
#
# COMPACT_ATOMS: atom_id res chain seq x y z
N ALA A 1 11.30 0.92 -2.23
CA ALA A 1 10.92 1.33 -3.59
C ALA A 1 10.22 2.69 -3.58
N LEU A 2 9.02 2.82 -3.00
CA LEU A 2 8.31 4.11 -2.95
C LEU A 2 9.15 5.20 -2.27
N ALA A 3 9.79 4.90 -1.14
CA ALA A 3 10.67 5.84 -0.46
C ALA A 3 11.77 6.39 -1.40
N LYS A 4 12.37 5.52 -2.25
CA LYS A 4 13.36 5.94 -3.24
C LYS A 4 12.77 6.95 -4.22
N VAL A 5 11.64 6.62 -4.84
CA VAL A 5 10.99 7.48 -5.84
C VAL A 5 10.62 8.84 -5.24
N TRP A 6 10.12 8.87 -4.01
CA TRP A 6 9.79 10.13 -3.33
C TRP A 6 11.01 10.93 -2.88
N CYS A 7 12.11 10.26 -2.44
CA CYS A 7 13.36 10.96 -2.18
C CYS A 7 13.91 11.61 -3.47
N GLU A 8 13.92 10.87 -4.58
CA GLU A 8 14.37 11.38 -5.90
C GLU A 8 13.51 12.53 -6.42
N ASP A 9 12.22 12.56 -6.04
CA ASP A 9 11.29 13.67 -6.36
C ASP A 9 11.43 14.86 -5.39
N GLY A 10 12.36 14.80 -4.44
CA GLY A 10 12.67 15.88 -3.50
C GLY A 10 11.84 15.89 -2.22
N HIS A 11 11.10 14.83 -1.92
CA HIS A 11 10.43 14.70 -0.64
C HIS A 11 11.39 14.37 0.49
N ASN A 12 11.14 14.91 1.67
CA ASN A 12 11.84 14.52 2.88
C ASN A 12 11.20 13.25 3.45
N VAL A 13 11.87 12.11 3.29
CA VAL A 13 11.37 10.79 3.66
C VAL A 13 12.12 10.24 4.86
N LEU A 14 11.37 9.82 5.88
CA LEU A 14 11.88 9.12 7.05
C LEU A 14 11.35 7.69 7.06
N GLY A 15 12.23 6.70 6.99
CA GLY A 15 11.91 5.29 7.04
C GLY A 15 12.04 4.74 8.47
N TRP A 16 11.11 3.89 8.86
CA TRP A 16 11.17 3.13 10.11
C TRP A 16 11.31 1.65 9.84
N THR A 17 12.17 1.00 10.63
CA THR A 17 12.33 -0.45 10.61
C THR A 17 12.60 -0.99 12.01
N ILE A 18 12.15 -2.23 12.27
CA ILE A 18 12.51 -2.97 13.48
C ILE A 18 13.73 -3.88 13.28
N GLU A 19 14.18 -4.02 12.03
CA GLU A 19 15.25 -4.92 11.67
C GLU A 19 16.62 -4.21 11.70
N GLN A 20 17.46 -4.59 12.66
CA GLN A 20 18.77 -4.00 12.84
C GLN A 20 19.64 -4.07 11.57
N GLU A 21 19.62 -5.21 10.87
CA GLU A 21 20.39 -5.40 9.64
C GLU A 21 19.95 -4.45 8.52
N VAL A 22 18.64 -4.18 8.40
CA VAL A 22 18.09 -3.23 7.41
C VAL A 22 18.48 -1.80 7.76
N TYR A 23 18.38 -1.44 9.06
CA TYR A 23 18.79 -0.13 9.57
C TYR A 23 20.29 0.12 9.26
N GLU A 24 21.16 -0.80 9.64
CA GLU A 24 22.61 -0.68 9.43
C GLU A 24 22.99 -0.61 7.94
N SER A 25 22.35 -1.42 7.10
CA SER A 25 22.57 -1.41 5.66
C SER A 25 22.20 -0.07 5.05
N LEU A 26 21.03 0.48 5.39
CA LEU A 26 20.60 1.79 4.93
C LEU A 26 21.49 2.93 5.44
N MET A 27 21.88 2.90 6.70
CA MET A 27 22.74 3.93 7.30
C MET A 27 24.18 3.94 6.77
N THR A 28 24.72 2.78 6.43
CA THR A 28 26.15 2.66 6.02
C THR A 28 26.34 2.62 4.51
N LYS A 29 25.36 2.07 3.78
CA LYS A 29 25.47 1.82 2.33
C LYS A 29 24.38 2.53 1.53
N SER A 30 23.41 3.15 2.19
CA SER A 30 22.20 3.73 1.55
C SER A 30 21.40 2.72 0.71
N VAL A 31 21.50 1.42 1.01
CA VAL A 31 20.84 0.31 0.30
C VAL A 31 20.10 -0.57 1.28
N ASN A 32 18.90 -1.00 0.93
CA ASN A 32 18.24 -2.10 1.63
C ASN A 32 18.64 -3.42 0.98
N GLU A 33 19.78 -3.99 1.39
CA GLU A 33 20.34 -5.21 0.79
C GLU A 33 19.41 -6.42 0.93
N LYS A 34 18.58 -6.45 1.98
CA LYS A 34 17.68 -7.58 2.24
C LYS A 34 16.47 -7.62 1.30
N TYR A 35 15.86 -6.48 1.00
CA TYR A 35 14.57 -6.42 0.30
C TYR A 35 14.62 -5.69 -1.03
N LEU A 36 15.66 -4.88 -1.28
CA LEU A 36 15.79 -4.07 -2.48
C LEU A 36 17.25 -3.86 -2.84
N ASP A 37 18.00 -4.96 -2.94
CA ASP A 37 19.43 -4.94 -3.27
C ASP A 37 19.71 -4.23 -4.61
N GLY A 38 20.85 -3.56 -4.69
CA GLY A 38 21.30 -2.83 -5.88
C GLY A 38 20.62 -1.49 -6.14
N HIS A 39 19.73 -1.01 -5.22
CA HIS A 39 19.08 0.28 -5.35
C HIS A 39 19.49 1.21 -4.21
N GLU A 40 20.33 2.20 -4.50
CA GLU A 40 20.72 3.23 -3.54
C GLU A 40 19.61 4.24 -3.28
N ILE A 41 19.49 4.67 -2.02
CA ILE A 41 18.55 5.68 -1.55
C ILE A 41 19.27 6.63 -0.58
N PRO A 42 20.22 7.46 -1.09
CA PRO A 42 21.13 8.23 -0.22
C PRO A 42 20.41 9.30 0.62
N GLU A 43 19.28 9.83 0.14
CA GLU A 43 18.51 10.87 0.84
C GLU A 43 17.56 10.32 1.89
N LEU A 44 17.38 8.99 1.98
CA LEU A 44 16.48 8.38 2.94
C LEU A 44 17.07 8.46 4.35
N GLN A 45 16.39 9.16 5.23
CA GLN A 45 16.65 9.09 6.66
C GLN A 45 16.00 7.84 7.24
N VAL A 46 16.63 7.21 8.23
CA VAL A 46 16.12 5.95 8.81
C VAL A 46 16.20 6.00 10.33
N THR A 47 15.16 5.47 10.98
CA THR A 47 15.08 5.33 12.43
C THR A 47 14.57 3.94 12.83
N MET A 48 14.88 3.52 14.04
CA MET A 48 14.27 2.36 14.70
C MET A 48 13.20 2.76 15.71
N GLU A 49 13.03 4.07 15.94
CA GLU A 49 12.06 4.60 16.88
C GLU A 49 10.78 5.02 16.15
N LEU A 50 9.67 4.34 16.45
CA LEU A 50 8.38 4.63 15.81
C LEU A 50 7.85 6.03 16.13
N THR A 51 8.19 6.57 17.30
CA THR A 51 7.83 7.92 17.74
C THR A 51 8.38 9.00 16.81
N ASP A 52 9.59 8.81 16.28
CA ASP A 52 10.21 9.79 15.37
C ASP A 52 9.34 9.99 14.12
N ILE A 53 8.74 8.90 13.59
CA ILE A 53 7.83 8.94 12.44
C ILE A 53 6.59 9.79 12.78
N VAL A 54 5.96 9.51 13.92
CA VAL A 54 4.71 10.20 14.31
C VAL A 54 4.97 11.68 14.60
N GLU A 55 6.11 12.01 15.19
CA GLU A 55 6.45 13.40 15.52
C GLU A 55 6.86 14.23 14.30
N SER A 56 7.49 13.61 13.29
CA SER A 56 8.12 14.33 12.19
C SER A 56 7.32 14.34 10.89
N CYS A 57 6.51 13.31 10.63
CA CYS A 57 5.87 13.13 9.32
C CYS A 57 4.45 13.70 9.29
N GLU A 58 4.05 14.23 8.13
CA GLU A 58 2.67 14.65 7.84
C GLU A 58 1.84 13.52 7.25
N ILE A 59 2.47 12.64 6.47
CA ILE A 59 1.86 11.47 5.85
C ILE A 59 2.55 10.24 6.43
N LEU A 60 1.79 9.38 7.10
CA LEU A 60 2.25 8.14 7.68
C LEU A 60 1.94 6.98 6.73
N VAL A 61 2.95 6.47 6.05
CA VAL A 61 2.81 5.42 5.04
C VAL A 61 2.96 4.05 5.68
N LEU A 62 1.87 3.30 5.76
CA LEU A 62 1.83 1.95 6.32
C LEU A 62 2.14 0.91 5.22
N SER A 63 3.43 0.62 5.03
CA SER A 63 3.91 -0.41 4.08
C SER A 63 4.32 -1.67 4.85
N LEU A 64 3.38 -2.25 5.58
CA LEU A 64 3.57 -3.35 6.52
C LEU A 64 2.79 -4.59 6.06
N PRO A 65 3.21 -5.80 6.48
CA PRO A 65 2.39 -6.99 6.31
C PRO A 65 1.05 -6.85 7.04
N SER A 66 -0.05 -7.34 6.43
CA SER A 66 -1.40 -7.26 7.00
C SER A 66 -1.53 -7.85 8.42
N GLY A 67 -0.71 -8.86 8.76
CA GLY A 67 -0.74 -9.50 10.07
C GLY A 67 -0.16 -8.67 11.22
N VAL A 68 0.56 -7.57 10.95
CA VAL A 68 1.20 -6.74 12.00
C VAL A 68 0.80 -5.26 11.93
N ILE A 69 0.11 -4.86 10.87
CA ILE A 69 -0.19 -3.44 10.61
C ILE A 69 -1.04 -2.83 11.73
N LEU A 70 -2.04 -3.55 12.22
CA LEU A 70 -2.95 -3.05 13.24
C LEU A 70 -2.26 -2.89 14.61
N GLU A 71 -1.31 -3.77 14.95
CA GLU A 71 -0.47 -3.60 16.14
C GLU A 71 0.36 -2.30 16.08
N VAL A 72 0.90 -1.98 14.90
CA VAL A 72 1.63 -0.72 14.70
C VAL A 72 0.69 0.48 14.78
N VAL A 73 -0.52 0.37 14.22
CA VAL A 73 -1.56 1.40 14.33
C VAL A 73 -1.91 1.68 15.78
N ASP A 74 -2.12 0.65 16.61
CA ASP A 74 -2.40 0.81 18.04
C ASP A 74 -1.30 1.58 18.79
N ARG A 75 -0.05 1.45 18.34
CA ARG A 75 1.09 2.18 18.92
C ARG A 75 1.16 3.65 18.49
N ILE A 76 0.74 3.98 17.26
CA ILE A 76 0.83 5.36 16.75
C ILE A 76 -0.40 6.20 17.07
N VAL A 77 -1.59 5.61 17.12
CA VAL A 77 -2.88 6.32 17.30
C VAL A 77 -2.87 7.29 18.50
N PRO A 78 -2.37 6.94 19.70
CA PRO A 78 -2.37 7.85 20.82
C PRO A 78 -1.63 9.17 20.57
N SER A 79 -0.58 9.14 19.76
CA SER A 79 0.33 10.26 19.49
C SER A 79 0.04 11.00 18.17
N LEU A 80 -0.96 10.57 17.40
CA LEU A 80 -1.32 11.21 16.13
C LEU A 80 -1.77 12.65 16.32
N ARG A 81 -1.29 13.53 15.45
CA ARG A 81 -1.73 14.93 15.34
C ARG A 81 -2.90 15.04 14.35
N PRO A 82 -3.86 15.95 14.58
CA PRO A 82 -5.06 16.06 13.74
C PRO A 82 -4.81 16.31 12.24
N SER A 83 -3.65 16.87 11.89
CA SER A 83 -3.29 17.20 10.50
C SER A 83 -2.65 16.04 9.73
N GLN A 84 -2.34 14.93 10.40
CA GLN A 84 -1.66 13.79 9.78
C GLN A 84 -2.63 12.91 9.01
N VAL A 85 -2.13 12.37 7.89
CA VAL A 85 -2.85 11.42 7.03
C VAL A 85 -2.20 10.06 7.17
N ILE A 86 -3.01 9.01 7.29
CA ILE A 86 -2.56 7.62 7.23
C ILE A 86 -2.75 7.14 5.80
N LEU A 87 -1.68 6.69 5.16
CA LEU A 87 -1.69 6.09 3.82
C LEU A 87 -1.42 4.59 3.95
N ASP A 88 -2.46 3.79 3.80
CA ASP A 88 -2.38 2.33 3.88
C ASP A 88 -2.05 1.71 2.51
N LEU A 89 -1.03 0.83 2.49
CA LEU A 89 -0.57 0.07 1.34
C LEU A 89 -0.77 -1.44 1.51
N ALA A 90 -1.47 -1.87 2.54
CA ALA A 90 -1.68 -3.30 2.80
C ALA A 90 -2.42 -3.96 1.62
N LYS A 91 -2.06 -5.20 1.36
CA LYS A 91 -2.64 -6.02 0.26
C LYS A 91 -3.33 -7.27 0.82
N GLY A 92 -4.07 -7.11 1.89
CA GLY A 92 -4.71 -8.22 2.57
C GLY A 92 -5.95 -7.77 3.32
N LEU A 93 -6.56 -8.72 3.98
CA LEU A 93 -7.70 -8.47 4.86
C LEU A 93 -7.24 -8.38 6.31
N ALA A 94 -8.03 -7.71 7.14
CA ALA A 94 -7.85 -7.70 8.57
C ALA A 94 -8.10 -9.12 9.15
N PRO A 95 -7.47 -9.47 10.29
CA PRO A 95 -7.77 -10.72 10.98
C PRO A 95 -9.26 -10.87 11.31
N GLU A 96 -9.77 -12.11 11.31
CA GLU A 96 -11.20 -12.40 11.55
C GLU A 96 -11.68 -11.96 12.94
N ASP A 97 -10.80 -11.96 13.94
CA ASP A 97 -11.07 -11.54 15.32
C ASP A 97 -11.27 -10.02 15.49
N GLU A 98 -10.90 -9.24 14.47
CA GLU A 98 -11.13 -7.79 14.47
C GLU A 98 -12.60 -7.40 14.32
N GLY A 99 -13.43 -8.27 13.72
CA GLY A 99 -14.82 -7.98 13.39
C GLY A 99 -14.97 -6.98 12.23
N GLY A 100 -16.19 -6.67 11.86
CA GLY A 100 -16.48 -5.70 10.79
C GLY A 100 -16.35 -6.27 9.38
N SER A 101 -15.96 -5.43 8.42
CA SER A 101 -15.91 -5.76 6.98
C SER A 101 -14.74 -6.65 6.58
N GLY A 102 -13.77 -6.86 7.46
CA GLY A 102 -12.52 -7.53 7.14
C GLY A 102 -11.52 -6.63 6.38
N LEU A 103 -11.79 -5.33 6.25
CA LEU A 103 -10.87 -4.37 5.66
C LEU A 103 -9.92 -3.80 6.71
N ILE A 104 -8.67 -3.61 6.33
CA ILE A 104 -7.65 -3.00 7.19
C ILE A 104 -7.96 -1.52 7.38
N SER A 105 -8.37 -0.81 6.33
CA SER A 105 -8.78 0.60 6.41
C SER A 105 -9.90 0.82 7.42
N ASP A 106 -10.98 0.04 7.36
CA ASP A 106 -12.09 0.10 8.34
C ASP A 106 -11.60 -0.18 9.77
N SER A 107 -10.69 -1.13 9.92
CA SER A 107 -10.11 -1.47 11.23
C SER A 107 -9.22 -0.35 11.77
N ILE A 108 -8.52 0.39 10.91
CA ILE A 108 -7.76 1.60 11.28
C ILE A 108 -8.72 2.72 11.69
N GLU A 109 -9.76 3.00 10.88
CA GLU A 109 -10.76 4.03 11.17
C GLU A 109 -11.46 3.79 12.50
N ARG A 110 -11.85 2.55 12.78
CA ARG A 110 -12.44 2.19 14.08
C ARG A 110 -11.51 2.50 15.25
N ARG A 111 -10.21 2.19 15.16
CA ARG A 111 -9.24 2.51 16.22
C ARG A 111 -9.06 4.02 16.41
N LEU A 112 -9.10 4.76 15.32
CA LEU A 112 -9.08 6.22 15.37
C LEU A 112 -10.32 6.75 16.09
N ASP A 113 -11.50 6.29 15.74
CA ASP A 113 -12.77 6.69 16.36
C ASP A 113 -12.82 6.37 17.86
N GLU A 114 -12.39 5.16 18.24
CA GLU A 114 -12.29 4.75 19.66
C GLU A 114 -11.32 5.62 20.45
N ALA A 115 -10.27 6.15 19.80
CA ALA A 115 -9.32 7.08 20.40
C ALA A 115 -9.73 8.56 20.30
N GLY A 116 -10.90 8.86 19.73
CA GLY A 116 -11.38 10.23 19.48
C GLY A 116 -10.54 11.00 18.46
N LYS A 117 -9.94 10.30 17.51
CA LYS A 117 -9.16 10.86 16.40
C LYS A 117 -9.99 10.89 15.11
N SER A 118 -9.70 11.84 14.23
CA SER A 118 -10.37 12.01 12.94
C SER A 118 -9.38 12.14 11.79
N ASN A 119 -8.24 11.47 11.91
CA ASN A 119 -7.22 11.47 10.88
C ASN A 119 -7.73 10.75 9.63
N PRO A 120 -7.58 11.31 8.43
CA PRO A 120 -7.99 10.63 7.22
C PRO A 120 -7.18 9.34 6.99
N VAL A 121 -7.89 8.26 6.63
CA VAL A 121 -7.30 7.01 6.15
C VAL A 121 -7.43 6.97 4.65
N VAL A 122 -6.32 6.77 3.98
CA VAL A 122 -6.20 6.75 2.52
C VAL A 122 -5.67 5.38 2.12
N VAL A 123 -6.32 4.71 1.20
CA VAL A 123 -5.87 3.42 0.65
C VAL A 123 -5.12 3.66 -0.64
N MET A 124 -3.91 3.10 -0.77
CA MET A 124 -3.17 3.10 -2.04
C MET A 124 -3.04 1.68 -2.57
N THR A 125 -3.60 1.43 -3.74
CA THR A 125 -3.57 0.12 -4.40
C THR A 125 -3.23 0.22 -5.88
N GLY A 126 -2.53 -0.79 -6.40
CA GLY A 126 -2.14 -0.83 -7.80
C GLY A 126 -1.09 -1.90 -8.09
N PRO A 127 -0.62 -2.00 -9.34
CA PRO A 127 0.50 -2.87 -9.74
C PRO A 127 1.83 -2.19 -9.38
N THR A 128 2.19 -2.20 -8.10
CA THR A 128 3.39 -1.54 -7.56
C THR A 128 4.47 -2.57 -7.20
N ILE A 129 5.01 -3.27 -8.20
CA ILE A 129 6.08 -4.26 -8.00
C ILE A 129 7.36 -3.51 -7.62
N ALA A 130 7.86 -3.76 -6.39
CA ALA A 130 8.90 -2.94 -5.78
C ALA A 130 10.19 -2.80 -6.64
N PRO A 131 10.77 -3.85 -7.25
CA PRO A 131 11.93 -3.68 -8.14
C PRO A 131 11.64 -2.85 -9.38
N GLU A 132 10.42 -2.88 -9.92
CA GLU A 132 10.05 -2.07 -11.08
C GLU A 132 9.91 -0.59 -10.72
N VAL A 133 9.20 -0.32 -9.63
CA VAL A 133 9.09 1.05 -9.07
C VAL A 133 10.47 1.63 -8.78
N ALA A 134 11.37 0.87 -8.16
CA ALA A 134 12.73 1.32 -7.84
C ALA A 134 13.60 1.60 -9.07
N ARG A 135 13.32 0.97 -10.21
CA ARG A 135 13.97 1.25 -11.50
C ARG A 135 13.35 2.41 -12.28
N GLY A 136 12.30 3.05 -11.77
CA GLY A 136 11.59 4.11 -12.46
C GLY A 136 10.71 3.62 -13.61
N VAL A 137 10.26 2.36 -13.58
CA VAL A 137 9.26 1.87 -14.54
C VAL A 137 7.94 2.60 -14.28
N ILE A 138 7.33 3.13 -15.33
CA ILE A 138 6.05 3.85 -15.22
C ILE A 138 5.03 2.97 -14.50
N THR A 139 4.54 3.51 -13.41
CA THR A 139 3.64 2.83 -12.47
C THR A 139 2.41 3.69 -12.23
N THR A 140 1.23 3.08 -12.24
CA THR A 140 -0.02 3.75 -11.88
C THR A 140 -0.65 3.06 -10.67
N ALA A 141 -1.13 3.85 -9.72
CA ALA A 141 -1.87 3.34 -8.56
C ALA A 141 -3.09 4.23 -8.27
N ILE A 142 -4.11 3.65 -7.62
CA ILE A 142 -5.26 4.38 -7.10
C ILE A 142 -4.93 4.84 -5.69
N VAL A 143 -5.33 6.06 -5.37
CA VAL A 143 -5.31 6.63 -4.02
C VAL A 143 -6.74 6.97 -3.65
N ALA A 144 -7.35 6.19 -2.76
CA ALA A 144 -8.76 6.28 -2.43
C ALA A 144 -8.99 6.73 -0.98
N CYS A 145 -9.94 7.63 -0.78
CA CYS A 145 -10.37 8.11 0.53
C CYS A 145 -11.85 8.48 0.49
N HIS A 146 -12.59 8.29 1.58
CA HIS A 146 -14.00 8.75 1.69
C HIS A 146 -14.13 10.27 1.47
N ASP A 147 -13.12 11.07 1.86
CA ASP A 147 -12.99 12.47 1.44
C ASP A 147 -12.17 12.54 0.15
N HIS A 148 -12.86 12.69 -0.98
CA HIS A 148 -12.21 12.82 -2.30
C HIS A 148 -11.16 13.94 -2.36
N GLY A 149 -11.39 15.07 -1.65
CA GLY A 149 -10.42 16.16 -1.58
C GLY A 149 -9.11 15.76 -0.87
N VAL A 150 -9.17 14.83 0.07
CA VAL A 150 -7.96 14.22 0.66
C VAL A 150 -7.24 13.35 -0.37
N ALA A 151 -7.97 12.49 -1.09
CA ALA A 151 -7.40 11.65 -2.12
C ALA A 151 -6.70 12.48 -3.21
N GLU A 152 -7.32 13.57 -3.69
CA GLU A 152 -6.73 14.49 -4.66
C GLU A 152 -5.44 15.13 -4.14
N ARG A 153 -5.44 15.64 -2.90
CA ARG A 153 -4.24 16.26 -2.32
C ARG A 153 -3.08 15.26 -2.18
N ILE A 154 -3.35 14.04 -1.73
CA ILE A 154 -2.33 12.99 -1.61
C ILE A 154 -1.83 12.56 -2.99
N SER A 155 -2.74 12.37 -3.94
CA SER A 155 -2.41 12.05 -5.33
C SER A 155 -1.47 13.10 -5.94
N GLN A 156 -1.83 14.38 -5.87
CA GLN A 156 -1.02 15.48 -6.40
C GLN A 156 0.33 15.62 -5.70
N ARG A 157 0.38 15.37 -4.39
CA ARG A 157 1.61 15.51 -3.60
C ARG A 157 2.61 14.39 -3.82
N LEU A 158 2.13 13.15 -4.01
CA LEU A 158 2.97 11.96 -4.07
C LEU A 158 3.13 11.38 -5.49
N SER A 159 2.46 11.94 -6.50
CA SER A 159 2.73 11.60 -7.90
C SER A 159 4.09 12.13 -8.33
N THR A 160 4.80 11.37 -9.14
CA THR A 160 6.11 11.74 -9.68
C THR A 160 6.14 11.51 -11.21
N GLU A 161 7.26 11.75 -11.87
CA GLU A 161 7.40 11.48 -13.31
C GLU A 161 7.17 10.02 -13.69
N THR A 162 7.37 9.08 -12.77
CA THR A 162 7.25 7.63 -13.01
C THR A 162 6.16 6.96 -12.19
N LEU A 163 5.61 7.63 -11.18
CA LEU A 163 4.53 7.13 -10.33
C LEU A 163 3.30 8.03 -10.48
N PHE A 164 2.29 7.57 -11.19
CA PHE A 164 1.02 8.27 -11.39
C PHE A 164 -0.02 7.78 -10.41
N LEU A 165 -0.47 8.66 -9.53
CA LEU A 165 -1.50 8.37 -8.53
C LEU A 165 -2.84 8.95 -8.99
N LEU A 166 -3.87 8.12 -9.05
CA LEU A 166 -5.22 8.48 -9.48
C LEU A 166 -6.14 8.56 -8.26
N PRO A 167 -6.75 9.72 -7.96
CA PRO A 167 -7.64 9.86 -6.82
C PRO A 167 -8.98 9.13 -7.07
N ALA A 168 -9.54 8.55 -6.00
CA ALA A 168 -10.84 7.90 -6.00
C ALA A 168 -11.55 8.15 -4.64
N ASP A 169 -12.86 7.90 -4.61
CA ASP A 169 -13.74 8.12 -3.45
C ASP A 169 -14.27 6.83 -2.81
N ASP A 170 -13.79 5.67 -3.30
CA ASP A 170 -14.16 4.35 -2.78
C ASP A 170 -12.92 3.60 -2.24
N PRO A 171 -12.47 3.87 -1.00
CA PRO A 171 -11.35 3.16 -0.40
C PRO A 171 -11.65 1.68 -0.19
N ASN A 172 -12.90 1.32 0.14
CA ASN A 172 -13.30 -0.06 0.38
C ASN A 172 -13.21 -0.89 -0.90
N GLY A 173 -13.73 -0.39 -2.01
CA GLY A 173 -13.61 -1.03 -3.32
C GLY A 173 -12.15 -1.15 -3.77
N ALA A 174 -11.36 -0.10 -3.56
CA ALA A 174 -9.94 -0.10 -3.90
C ALA A 174 -9.15 -1.17 -3.11
N GLU A 175 -9.40 -1.30 -1.80
CA GLU A 175 -8.75 -2.29 -0.94
C GLU A 175 -9.18 -3.72 -1.30
N LEU A 176 -10.49 -3.97 -1.43
CA LEU A 176 -11.05 -5.26 -1.83
C LEU A 176 -10.49 -5.72 -3.18
N TRP A 177 -10.43 -4.81 -4.16
CA TRP A 177 -9.85 -5.12 -5.46
C TRP A 177 -8.35 -5.43 -5.35
N GLY A 178 -7.64 -4.70 -4.50
CA GLY A 178 -6.22 -4.93 -4.19
C GLY A 178 -5.95 -6.33 -3.63
N ALA A 179 -6.85 -6.85 -2.79
CA ALA A 179 -6.78 -8.21 -2.25
C ALA A 179 -7.19 -9.26 -3.30
N TYR A 180 -8.34 -9.07 -3.96
CA TYR A 180 -8.91 -10.01 -4.93
C TYR A 180 -8.02 -10.25 -6.15
N LYS A 181 -7.40 -9.21 -6.72
CA LYS A 181 -6.53 -9.34 -7.92
C LYS A 181 -5.44 -10.39 -7.77
N ASN A 182 -4.99 -10.66 -6.56
CA ASN A 182 -3.95 -11.66 -6.31
C ASN A 182 -4.44 -13.09 -6.60
N CYS A 183 -5.74 -13.38 -6.43
CA CYS A 183 -6.33 -14.66 -6.84
C CYS A 183 -6.25 -14.85 -8.36
N VAL A 184 -6.53 -13.78 -9.13
CA VAL A 184 -6.42 -13.81 -10.58
C VAL A 184 -4.96 -13.97 -11.02
N ALA A 185 -4.04 -13.25 -10.35
CA ALA A 185 -2.61 -13.36 -10.62
C ALA A 185 -2.08 -14.78 -10.37
N LEU A 186 -2.50 -15.44 -9.29
CA LEU A 186 -2.15 -16.83 -9.01
C LEU A 186 -2.67 -17.77 -10.09
N ALA A 187 -3.92 -17.61 -10.53
CA ALA A 187 -4.50 -18.41 -11.60
C ALA A 187 -3.72 -18.23 -12.93
N CYS A 188 -3.34 -17.00 -13.26
CA CYS A 188 -2.49 -16.72 -14.43
C CYS A 188 -1.11 -17.36 -14.31
N GLY A 189 -0.48 -17.32 -13.13
CA GLY A 189 0.80 -17.96 -12.88
C GLY A 189 0.75 -19.49 -13.03
N LEU A 190 -0.36 -20.13 -12.61
CA LEU A 190 -0.58 -21.56 -12.86
C LEU A 190 -0.65 -21.87 -14.36
N VAL A 191 -1.34 -21.04 -15.14
CA VAL A 191 -1.39 -21.20 -16.60
C VAL A 191 -0.01 -21.04 -17.23
N ASP A 192 0.80 -20.10 -16.77
CA ASP A 192 2.18 -19.92 -17.24
C ASP A 192 3.04 -21.16 -16.94
N GLY A 193 2.85 -21.79 -15.79
CA GLY A 193 3.50 -23.06 -15.44
C GLY A 193 3.07 -24.25 -16.30
N LEU A 194 1.89 -24.19 -16.93
CA LEU A 194 1.31 -25.24 -17.77
C LEU A 194 1.47 -24.97 -19.28
N LYS A 195 2.28 -23.99 -19.69
CA LYS A 195 2.40 -23.54 -21.08
C LYS A 195 2.79 -24.63 -22.08
N ASP A 196 3.53 -25.63 -21.62
CA ASP A 196 3.98 -26.75 -22.47
C ASP A 196 2.93 -27.90 -22.57
N SER A 197 1.73 -27.70 -22.00
CA SER A 197 0.63 -28.67 -22.02
C SER A 197 -0.70 -28.02 -22.41
N ILE A 198 -1.53 -27.66 -21.44
CA ILE A 198 -2.85 -27.04 -21.64
C ILE A 198 -2.84 -25.52 -21.42
N GLY A 199 -1.76 -24.96 -20.88
CA GLY A 199 -1.60 -23.54 -20.67
C GLY A 199 -1.33 -22.77 -21.95
N GLY A 200 -1.58 -21.46 -21.93
CA GLY A 200 -1.29 -20.57 -23.04
C GLY A 200 -2.02 -19.24 -22.92
N ASP A 201 -1.71 -18.32 -23.82
CA ASP A 201 -2.21 -16.93 -23.77
C ASP A 201 -3.74 -16.85 -23.88
N ASN A 202 -4.37 -17.73 -24.66
CA ASN A 202 -5.83 -17.77 -24.79
C ASN A 202 -6.50 -18.14 -23.45
N LEU A 203 -5.97 -19.15 -22.76
CA LEU A 203 -6.51 -19.55 -21.43
C LEU A 203 -6.25 -18.45 -20.40
N LYS A 204 -5.05 -17.84 -20.41
CA LYS A 204 -4.72 -16.72 -19.52
C LYS A 204 -5.66 -15.53 -19.74
N ALA A 205 -5.89 -15.13 -21.00
CA ALA A 205 -6.80 -14.05 -21.33
C ALA A 205 -8.23 -14.34 -20.86
N ALA A 206 -8.72 -15.56 -21.06
CA ALA A 206 -10.04 -16.00 -20.58
C ALA A 206 -10.15 -15.95 -19.06
N LEU A 207 -9.11 -16.36 -18.34
CA LEU A 207 -9.07 -16.28 -16.87
C LEU A 207 -9.05 -14.83 -16.37
N VAL A 208 -8.29 -13.95 -17.00
CA VAL A 208 -8.28 -12.51 -16.64
C VAL A 208 -9.68 -11.90 -16.83
N LEU A 209 -10.30 -12.12 -18.00
CA LEU A 209 -11.65 -11.61 -18.27
C LEU A 209 -12.69 -12.16 -17.29
N LYS A 210 -12.64 -13.47 -17.03
CA LYS A 210 -13.58 -14.11 -16.09
C LYS A 210 -13.34 -13.63 -14.66
N GLY A 211 -12.08 -13.58 -14.23
CA GLY A 211 -11.70 -13.06 -12.92
C GLY A 211 -12.13 -11.61 -12.73
N PHE A 212 -11.94 -10.76 -13.74
CA PHE A 212 -12.42 -9.38 -13.67
C PHE A 212 -13.95 -9.32 -13.51
N SER A 213 -14.71 -10.07 -14.31
CA SER A 213 -16.19 -10.09 -14.25
C SER A 213 -16.70 -10.61 -12.90
N GLU A 214 -16.10 -11.69 -12.38
CA GLU A 214 -16.47 -12.25 -11.07
C GLU A 214 -16.06 -11.32 -9.92
N GLY A 215 -14.88 -10.68 -10.03
CA GLY A 215 -14.41 -9.69 -9.07
C GLY A 215 -15.37 -8.52 -8.97
N MET A 216 -15.80 -7.93 -10.08
CA MET A 216 -16.77 -6.84 -10.08
C MET A 216 -18.08 -7.24 -9.37
N ALA A 217 -18.62 -8.42 -9.68
CA ALA A 217 -19.84 -8.89 -9.04
C ALA A 217 -19.68 -9.13 -7.53
N LEU A 218 -18.52 -9.67 -7.12
CA LEU A 218 -18.21 -9.88 -5.70
C LEU A 218 -18.09 -8.56 -4.95
N LEU A 219 -17.34 -7.60 -5.51
CA LEU A 219 -17.11 -6.30 -4.91
C LEU A 219 -18.43 -5.49 -4.78
N GLU A 220 -19.28 -5.50 -5.81
CA GLU A 220 -20.61 -4.92 -5.70
C GLU A 220 -21.45 -5.55 -4.58
N ALA A 221 -21.40 -6.88 -4.43
CA ALA A 221 -22.10 -7.58 -3.36
C ALA A 221 -21.55 -7.25 -1.96
N MET A 222 -20.28 -6.82 -1.87
CA MET A 222 -19.61 -6.36 -0.64
C MET A 222 -19.78 -4.84 -0.41
N GLY A 223 -20.48 -4.12 -1.28
CA GLY A 223 -20.79 -2.71 -1.10
C GLY A 223 -19.80 -1.72 -1.74
N ALA A 224 -18.86 -2.19 -2.58
CA ALA A 224 -18.01 -1.31 -3.36
C ALA A 224 -18.83 -0.50 -4.39
N SER A 225 -18.42 0.74 -4.65
CA SER A 225 -19.03 1.57 -5.68
C SER A 225 -18.61 1.09 -7.09
N ARG A 226 -19.39 1.45 -8.12
CA ARG A 226 -19.12 1.12 -9.53
C ARG A 226 -18.13 2.07 -10.15
#